data_3f32e2598ac835d1f06ce157c3f8c978
#
_entry.id   3f32e2598ac835d1f06ce157c3f8c978
#
_cell.length_a   1.000
_cell.length_b   1.000
_cell.length_c   1.000
_cell.angle_alpha   90.00
_cell.angle_beta   90.00
_cell.angle_gamma   90.00
#
_symmetry.space_group_name_H-M   'P 1'
#
loop_
_entity.id
_entity.type
_entity.pdbx_description
1 polymer ?
#
loop_
_entity_poly.entity_id
_entity_poly.type
_entity_poly.pdbx_seq_one_letter_code
_entity_poly.pdbx_strand_id
1 'polypeptide(L)'
;MVTLLIMTAISGLIFTKFNRHNVMNVYKDELKSLAQSVSKRITETMAHGSTDGIQEYLLAIDDFGVFQNTDIWILANDKVDEPLSDSFVNADINTISAQSDTRTKALIAAACEGKTRSFSDYDQIYEMDMMHVAAPVKNVQGENAGVVLVNGEMDYRERSIGQYQNYMALSVIIALVVALSVSAFFSRQLVRPIIRIKEIALHIAAGEYAQQTGIRRKDELGLLADSMDILSEKLVDAEEFRENLEQNRRDFFSNVSHELRTPITVVKGYAETLADGYVDNPAKQQEYYERIRKECAGMERLVADLLILSKMQNPDFEMNLEVLNVIAVMQDVMRSMRVMCADRKITADLQYNDECSLIEGDYDRIRQLFLILFQNAVKYADEGTEITIRIHRADGKLLVSMEDTGIAIPKEEWENVFEKFYRASNHGNKDGSGLGLMVAKHIVARHFGKIWVTSDEVKKTCFYIEFPECSEEAMNP
;
A
#
# COMPACT_ATOMS: atom_id res chain seq x y z
N MET A 1 14.64 -16.03 -14.18
CA MET A 1 14.09 -17.02 -15.11
C MET A 1 15.08 -17.44 -16.19
N VAL A 2 15.65 -16.54 -16.98
CA VAL A 2 16.68 -16.85 -18.02
C VAL A 2 17.88 -17.57 -17.42
N THR A 3 18.38 -17.17 -16.27
CA THR A 3 19.49 -17.81 -15.56
C THR A 3 19.19 -19.25 -15.16
N LEU A 4 17.97 -19.54 -14.73
CA LEU A 4 17.55 -20.89 -14.34
C LEU A 4 17.47 -21.81 -15.55
N LEU A 5 16.97 -21.32 -16.69
CA LEU A 5 16.96 -22.04 -17.97
C LEU A 5 18.37 -22.35 -18.46
N ILE A 6 19.29 -21.41 -18.38
CA ILE A 6 20.68 -21.60 -18.77
C ILE A 6 21.35 -22.62 -17.84
N MET A 7 21.16 -22.53 -16.53
CA MET A 7 21.71 -23.49 -15.56
C MET A 7 21.18 -24.92 -15.78
N THR A 8 19.89 -25.10 -16.05
CA THR A 8 19.32 -26.42 -16.32
C THR A 8 19.83 -27.02 -17.63
N ALA A 9 19.98 -26.21 -18.67
CA ALA A 9 20.55 -26.65 -19.95
C ALA A 9 22.02 -27.06 -19.80
N ILE A 10 22.85 -26.26 -19.12
CA ILE A 10 24.26 -26.55 -18.84
C ILE A 10 24.40 -27.82 -17.99
N SER A 11 23.61 -27.94 -16.93
CA SER A 11 23.60 -29.10 -16.06
C SER A 11 23.22 -30.38 -16.81
N GLY A 12 22.23 -30.33 -17.70
CA GLY A 12 21.83 -31.44 -18.57
C GLY A 12 22.94 -31.89 -19.51
N LEU A 13 23.65 -30.96 -20.17
CA LEU A 13 24.77 -31.23 -21.04
C LEU A 13 25.96 -31.87 -20.30
N ILE A 14 26.30 -31.33 -19.13
CA ILE A 14 27.36 -31.85 -18.28
C ILE A 14 27.02 -33.24 -17.83
N PHE A 15 25.81 -33.46 -17.35
CA PHE A 15 25.35 -34.80 -16.89
C PHE A 15 25.37 -35.84 -18.03
N THR A 16 24.88 -35.49 -19.20
CA THR A 16 24.88 -36.38 -20.37
C THR A 16 26.30 -36.82 -20.73
N LYS A 17 27.22 -35.86 -20.81
CA LYS A 17 28.62 -36.11 -21.12
C LYS A 17 29.31 -36.94 -20.03
N PHE A 18 29.04 -36.62 -18.77
CA PHE A 18 29.57 -37.34 -17.61
C PHE A 18 29.05 -38.80 -17.56
N ASN A 19 27.74 -38.97 -17.74
CA ASN A 19 27.11 -40.30 -17.70
C ASN A 19 27.63 -41.24 -18.82
N ARG A 20 27.74 -40.70 -20.06
CA ARG A 20 28.31 -41.45 -21.19
C ARG A 20 29.75 -41.90 -20.88
N HIS A 21 30.57 -40.97 -20.39
CA HIS A 21 31.96 -41.27 -20.05
C HIS A 21 32.06 -42.33 -18.94
N ASN A 22 31.23 -42.23 -17.91
CA ASN A 22 31.23 -43.15 -16.78
C ASN A 22 30.78 -44.55 -17.18
N VAL A 23 29.68 -44.65 -17.94
CA VAL A 23 29.16 -45.93 -18.43
C VAL A 23 30.19 -46.67 -19.33
N MET A 24 30.84 -45.91 -20.22
CA MET A 24 31.88 -46.49 -21.10
C MET A 24 33.12 -46.94 -20.33
N ASN A 25 33.52 -46.22 -19.30
CA ASN A 25 34.64 -46.62 -18.45
C ASN A 25 34.30 -47.89 -17.65
N VAL A 26 33.10 -47.97 -17.06
CA VAL A 26 32.65 -49.15 -16.34
C VAL A 26 32.61 -50.36 -17.27
N TYR A 27 32.06 -50.21 -18.49
CA TYR A 27 32.00 -51.27 -19.48
C TYR A 27 33.38 -51.76 -19.90
N LYS A 28 34.31 -50.82 -20.13
CA LYS A 28 35.72 -51.14 -20.40
C LYS A 28 36.36 -51.96 -19.27
N ASP A 29 36.11 -51.56 -18.02
CA ASP A 29 36.69 -52.28 -16.86
C ASP A 29 36.03 -53.65 -16.65
N GLU A 30 34.73 -53.82 -16.94
CA GLU A 30 34.03 -55.10 -16.97
C GLU A 30 34.65 -56.03 -18.01
N LEU A 31 34.83 -55.60 -19.28
CA LEU A 31 35.45 -56.41 -20.33
C LEU A 31 36.91 -56.78 -20.02
N LYS A 32 37.64 -55.82 -19.40
CA LYS A 32 39.02 -56.09 -18.95
C LYS A 32 39.08 -57.13 -17.85
N SER A 33 38.16 -57.06 -16.88
CA SER A 33 38.04 -58.03 -15.84
C SER A 33 37.68 -59.46 -16.40
N LEU A 34 36.77 -59.49 -17.39
CA LEU A 34 36.42 -60.71 -18.10
C LEU A 34 37.62 -61.30 -18.84
N ALA A 35 38.33 -60.52 -19.65
CA ALA A 35 39.49 -60.92 -20.39
C ALA A 35 40.60 -61.55 -19.45
N GLN A 36 40.83 -60.90 -18.31
CA GLN A 36 41.77 -61.32 -17.29
C GLN A 36 41.30 -62.60 -16.60
N SER A 37 40.00 -62.70 -16.30
CA SER A 37 39.44 -63.95 -15.67
C SER A 37 39.53 -65.16 -16.59
N VAL A 38 39.20 -65.00 -17.87
CA VAL A 38 39.33 -66.00 -18.89
C VAL A 38 40.83 -66.42 -19.05
N SER A 39 41.70 -65.40 -19.19
CA SER A 39 43.16 -65.65 -19.28
C SER A 39 43.68 -66.40 -18.09
N LYS A 40 43.33 -66.01 -16.86
CA LYS A 40 43.73 -66.74 -15.63
C LYS A 40 43.21 -68.17 -15.61
N ARG A 41 41.97 -68.38 -15.98
CA ARG A 41 41.36 -69.70 -16.00
C ARG A 41 42.07 -70.64 -16.99
N ILE A 42 42.41 -70.12 -18.18
CA ILE A 42 43.20 -70.90 -19.16
C ILE A 42 44.55 -71.25 -18.59
N THR A 43 45.27 -70.29 -17.98
CA THR A 43 46.60 -70.58 -17.37
C THR A 43 46.51 -71.60 -16.26
N GLU A 44 45.49 -71.56 -15.38
CA GLU A 44 45.29 -72.56 -14.33
C GLU A 44 44.94 -73.92 -14.89
N THR A 45 44.17 -74.04 -15.93
CA THR A 45 43.77 -75.28 -16.58
C THR A 45 44.97 -75.93 -17.27
N MET A 46 45.79 -75.12 -17.95
CA MET A 46 47.06 -75.61 -18.52
C MET A 46 47.99 -76.24 -17.47
N ALA A 47 48.08 -75.63 -16.28
CA ALA A 47 48.91 -76.09 -15.19
C ALA A 47 48.42 -77.45 -14.61
N HIS A 48 47.17 -77.80 -14.77
CA HIS A 48 46.55 -78.99 -14.26
C HIS A 48 46.45 -80.14 -15.32
N GLY A 49 46.82 -79.87 -16.57
CA GLY A 49 46.87 -80.83 -17.63
C GLY A 49 45.51 -81.34 -18.16
N SER A 50 44.43 -80.65 -17.91
CA SER A 50 43.09 -81.02 -18.36
C SER A 50 42.53 -79.95 -19.25
N THR A 51 41.92 -80.27 -20.39
CA THR A 51 41.36 -79.39 -21.38
C THR A 51 39.83 -79.24 -21.30
N ASP A 52 39.17 -80.19 -20.57
CA ASP A 52 37.70 -80.35 -20.65
C ASP A 52 36.88 -79.26 -20.00
N GLY A 53 37.47 -78.40 -19.20
CA GLY A 53 36.71 -77.41 -18.45
C GLY A 53 36.56 -76.01 -19.09
N ILE A 54 37.32 -75.74 -20.19
CA ILE A 54 37.33 -74.35 -20.75
C ILE A 54 36.14 -74.08 -21.67
N GLN A 55 35.77 -75.05 -22.51
CA GLN A 55 34.61 -74.89 -23.38
C GLN A 55 33.33 -74.74 -22.56
N GLU A 56 33.21 -75.52 -21.49
CA GLU A 56 32.09 -75.44 -20.54
C GLU A 56 32.09 -74.13 -19.81
N TYR A 57 33.25 -73.54 -19.44
CA TYR A 57 33.38 -72.19 -18.83
C TYR A 57 33.03 -71.12 -19.81
N LEU A 58 33.43 -71.16 -21.09
CA LEU A 58 33.06 -70.15 -22.09
C LEU A 58 31.56 -70.19 -22.40
N LEU A 59 30.95 -71.38 -22.48
CA LEU A 59 29.50 -71.53 -22.60
C LEU A 59 28.76 -71.00 -21.38
N ALA A 60 29.31 -71.23 -20.20
CA ALA A 60 28.71 -70.64 -18.97
C ALA A 60 28.79 -69.11 -18.92
N ILE A 61 29.85 -68.49 -19.47
CA ILE A 61 29.94 -67.00 -19.55
C ILE A 61 28.87 -66.43 -20.50
N ASP A 62 28.61 -67.10 -21.60
CA ASP A 62 27.58 -66.70 -22.57
C ASP A 62 26.19 -66.84 -21.99
N ASP A 63 25.92 -67.86 -21.14
CA ASP A 63 24.63 -68.04 -20.46
C ASP A 63 24.36 -67.09 -19.29
N PHE A 64 25.40 -66.48 -18.70
CA PHE A 64 25.24 -65.56 -17.56
C PHE A 64 24.62 -64.18 -17.87
N GLY A 65 24.25 -63.97 -19.12
CA GLY A 65 23.47 -62.77 -19.51
C GLY A 65 24.10 -61.38 -19.23
N VAL A 66 25.14 -61.30 -18.40
CA VAL A 66 25.87 -60.08 -18.06
C VAL A 66 26.77 -59.63 -19.23
N PHE A 67 27.17 -60.54 -20.08
CA PHE A 67 28.06 -60.37 -21.23
C PHE A 67 27.37 -60.65 -22.56
N GLN A 68 26.02 -60.51 -22.61
CA GLN A 68 25.28 -60.60 -23.88
C GLN A 68 25.88 -59.67 -24.91
N ASN A 69 26.09 -60.12 -26.13
CA ASN A 69 26.75 -59.42 -27.23
C ASN A 69 28.26 -59.19 -27.00
N THR A 70 28.94 -60.15 -26.33
CA THR A 70 30.38 -60.14 -26.16
C THR A 70 30.95 -61.38 -26.81
N ASP A 71 31.89 -61.20 -27.71
CA ASP A 71 32.57 -62.35 -28.35
C ASP A 71 33.98 -62.47 -27.78
N ILE A 72 34.39 -63.73 -27.52
CA ILE A 72 35.66 -64.03 -26.88
C ILE A 72 36.52 -64.93 -27.83
N TRP A 73 37.61 -64.30 -28.27
CA TRP A 73 38.58 -65.08 -29.08
C TRP A 73 39.81 -65.41 -28.29
N ILE A 74 40.24 -66.65 -28.38
CA ILE A 74 41.43 -67.18 -27.76
C ILE A 74 42.40 -67.50 -28.87
N LEU A 75 43.52 -66.80 -28.90
CA LEU A 75 44.52 -66.85 -29.98
C LEU A 75 45.84 -67.41 -29.44
N ALA A 76 46.49 -68.30 -30.21
CA ALA A 76 47.84 -68.78 -29.90
C ALA A 76 48.90 -67.70 -30.28
N ASN A 77 50.00 -67.67 -29.53
CA ASN A 77 51.16 -66.83 -29.86
C ASN A 77 52.28 -67.70 -30.50
N ASP A 78 52.28 -67.75 -31.79
CA ASP A 78 53.23 -68.61 -32.59
C ASP A 78 54.67 -68.13 -32.47
N LYS A 79 54.99 -67.11 -31.70
CA LYS A 79 56.34 -66.59 -31.51
C LYS A 79 57.07 -67.16 -30.29
N VAL A 80 56.45 -68.09 -29.59
CA VAL A 80 56.96 -68.67 -28.34
C VAL A 80 57.22 -70.16 -28.61
N ASP A 81 58.22 -70.75 -27.92
CA ASP A 81 58.55 -72.15 -28.12
C ASP A 81 57.44 -73.12 -27.74
N GLU A 82 56.62 -72.75 -26.75
CA GLU A 82 55.43 -73.48 -26.33
C GLU A 82 54.14 -72.59 -26.45
N PRO A 83 53.57 -72.50 -27.67
CA PRO A 83 52.31 -71.73 -27.86
C PRO A 83 51.14 -72.39 -27.18
N LEU A 84 50.01 -71.65 -27.09
CA LEU A 84 48.78 -72.26 -26.58
C LEU A 84 48.33 -73.45 -27.46
N SER A 85 47.98 -74.57 -26.82
CA SER A 85 47.52 -75.77 -27.53
C SER A 85 46.21 -75.47 -28.33
N ASP A 86 46.09 -76.09 -29.51
CA ASP A 86 44.91 -76.01 -30.39
C ASP A 86 43.57 -76.26 -29.69
N SER A 87 43.61 -77.05 -28.60
CA SER A 87 42.43 -77.39 -27.81
C SER A 87 41.88 -76.19 -27.01
N PHE A 88 42.67 -75.15 -26.81
CA PHE A 88 42.23 -73.85 -26.15
C PHE A 88 41.96 -72.81 -27.16
N VAL A 89 42.39 -72.92 -28.38
CA VAL A 89 42.27 -71.90 -29.43
C VAL A 89 40.92 -72.01 -30.10
N ASN A 90 40.16 -70.93 -30.16
CA ASN A 90 38.90 -70.95 -30.86
C ASN A 90 38.93 -70.02 -32.12
N ALA A 91 40.03 -69.31 -32.35
CA ALA A 91 40.19 -68.45 -33.49
C ALA A 91 41.67 -68.42 -33.95
N ASP A 92 41.89 -68.33 -35.28
CA ASP A 92 43.25 -68.26 -35.85
C ASP A 92 43.77 -66.85 -35.87
N ILE A 93 44.93 -66.60 -35.23
CA ILE A 93 45.56 -65.27 -35.13
C ILE A 93 45.90 -64.68 -36.53
N ASN A 94 46.27 -65.54 -37.49
CA ASN A 94 46.61 -65.08 -38.83
C ASN A 94 45.38 -64.63 -39.61
N THR A 95 44.28 -65.39 -39.50
CA THR A 95 43.01 -65.07 -40.14
C THR A 95 42.42 -63.83 -39.56
N ILE A 96 42.37 -63.66 -38.22
CA ILE A 96 41.88 -62.45 -37.55
C ILE A 96 42.80 -61.29 -37.85
N SER A 97 44.14 -61.50 -37.80
CA SER A 97 45.05 -60.40 -38.12
C SER A 97 44.96 -59.95 -39.59
N ALA A 98 44.62 -60.85 -40.53
CA ALA A 98 44.41 -60.44 -41.91
C ALA A 98 43.18 -59.60 -42.13
N GLN A 99 42.11 -59.90 -41.42
CA GLN A 99 40.79 -59.21 -41.53
C GLN A 99 40.64 -57.95 -40.63
N SER A 100 41.42 -57.91 -39.52
CA SER A 100 41.35 -56.82 -38.57
C SER A 100 42.06 -55.53 -39.01
N ASP A 101 41.67 -54.41 -38.43
CA ASP A 101 42.35 -53.13 -38.64
C ASP A 101 43.75 -53.07 -37.98
N THR A 102 44.47 -51.96 -38.26
CA THR A 102 45.83 -51.75 -37.73
C THR A 102 45.83 -51.67 -36.18
N ARG A 103 44.75 -51.21 -35.55
CA ARG A 103 44.66 -51.03 -34.08
C ARG A 103 44.45 -52.36 -33.39
N THR A 104 43.57 -53.23 -33.93
CA THR A 104 43.33 -54.56 -33.42
C THR A 104 44.62 -55.39 -33.52
N LYS A 105 45.37 -55.26 -34.62
CA LYS A 105 46.71 -55.87 -34.76
C LYS A 105 47.71 -55.41 -33.67
N ALA A 106 47.74 -54.09 -33.43
CA ALA A 106 48.61 -53.55 -32.40
C ALA A 106 48.15 -53.98 -30.97
N LEU A 107 46.86 -54.15 -30.77
CA LEU A 107 46.28 -54.61 -29.51
C LEU A 107 46.70 -56.06 -29.21
N ILE A 108 46.57 -56.96 -30.22
CA ILE A 108 47.02 -58.39 -30.13
C ILE A 108 48.53 -58.48 -29.89
N ALA A 109 49.30 -57.69 -30.65
CA ALA A 109 50.75 -57.60 -30.49
C ALA A 109 51.20 -57.20 -29.09
N ALA A 110 50.53 -56.18 -28.53
CA ALA A 110 50.74 -55.67 -27.15
C ALA A 110 50.42 -56.77 -26.09
N ALA A 111 49.36 -57.51 -26.32
CA ALA A 111 49.00 -58.63 -25.44
C ALA A 111 50.05 -59.86 -25.55
N CYS A 112 50.55 -60.14 -26.75
CA CYS A 112 51.66 -61.10 -26.88
C CYS A 112 52.91 -60.61 -26.13
N GLU A 113 53.14 -59.28 -25.98
CA GLU A 113 54.19 -58.69 -25.13
C GLU A 113 53.86 -58.68 -23.61
N GLY A 114 52.73 -59.26 -23.20
CA GLY A 114 52.32 -59.35 -21.80
C GLY A 114 51.54 -58.10 -21.26
N LYS A 115 51.10 -57.18 -22.12
CA LYS A 115 50.38 -55.97 -21.73
C LYS A 115 48.89 -56.07 -22.01
N THR A 116 48.03 -55.97 -20.98
CA THR A 116 46.60 -55.85 -21.20
C THR A 116 46.27 -54.44 -21.68
N ARG A 117 45.65 -54.31 -22.84
CA ARG A 117 45.23 -53.06 -23.43
C ARG A 117 43.77 -53.14 -23.92
N SER A 118 43.19 -51.98 -24.16
CA SER A 118 41.84 -51.86 -24.72
C SER A 118 41.75 -50.60 -25.60
N PHE A 119 40.89 -50.64 -26.60
CA PHE A 119 40.46 -49.49 -27.38
C PHE A 119 39.03 -49.70 -27.87
N SER A 120 38.37 -48.64 -28.29
CA SER A 120 37.09 -48.72 -28.98
C SER A 120 37.18 -48.02 -30.33
N ASP A 121 36.68 -48.70 -31.34
CA ASP A 121 36.59 -48.19 -32.71
C ASP A 121 35.54 -48.95 -33.50
N TYR A 122 35.25 -48.48 -34.71
CA TYR A 122 34.43 -49.24 -35.65
C TYR A 122 35.21 -50.49 -36.12
N ASP A 123 34.62 -51.68 -35.93
CA ASP A 123 35.19 -52.93 -36.33
C ASP A 123 34.61 -53.37 -37.66
N GLN A 124 35.46 -53.71 -38.64
CA GLN A 124 35.07 -54.15 -39.96
C GLN A 124 34.50 -55.55 -40.00
N ILE A 125 34.83 -56.41 -39.05
CA ILE A 125 34.34 -57.77 -38.94
C ILE A 125 32.90 -57.79 -38.45
N TYR A 126 32.61 -56.97 -37.48
CA TYR A 126 31.29 -56.89 -36.86
C TYR A 126 30.41 -55.79 -37.50
N GLU A 127 30.99 -54.97 -38.39
CA GLU A 127 30.29 -53.80 -39.04
C GLU A 127 29.64 -52.85 -38.07
N MET A 128 30.21 -52.70 -36.85
CA MET A 128 29.68 -51.80 -35.78
C MET A 128 30.83 -51.33 -34.85
N ASP A 129 30.47 -50.34 -34.01
CA ASP A 129 31.41 -49.88 -32.98
C ASP A 129 31.56 -50.93 -31.87
N MET A 130 32.83 -51.36 -31.66
CA MET A 130 33.18 -52.40 -30.72
C MET A 130 34.21 -51.88 -29.70
N MET A 131 34.13 -52.40 -28.48
CA MET A 131 35.16 -52.27 -27.45
C MET A 131 36.01 -53.54 -27.42
N HIS A 132 37.27 -53.41 -27.79
CA HIS A 132 38.23 -54.52 -27.81
C HIS A 132 39.09 -54.46 -26.57
N VAL A 133 39.26 -55.61 -25.93
CA VAL A 133 40.16 -55.78 -24.78
C VAL A 133 41.01 -57.08 -25.01
N ALA A 134 42.31 -56.91 -25.03
CA ALA A 134 43.24 -58.04 -25.13
C ALA A 134 44.01 -58.26 -23.82
N ALA A 135 44.04 -59.51 -23.35
CA ALA A 135 44.81 -59.93 -22.19
C ALA A 135 45.76 -61.06 -22.55
N PRO A 136 47.02 -61.11 -22.03
CA PRO A 136 47.95 -62.10 -22.27
C PRO A 136 47.58 -63.42 -21.52
N VAL A 137 47.78 -64.60 -22.16
CA VAL A 137 47.68 -65.89 -21.51
C VAL A 137 49.08 -66.42 -21.31
N LYS A 138 49.45 -66.84 -20.10
CA LYS A 138 50.77 -67.39 -19.77
C LYS A 138 50.77 -68.91 -19.74
N ASN A 139 51.86 -69.53 -20.24
CA ASN A 139 52.11 -70.89 -20.05
C ASN A 139 52.69 -71.24 -18.65
N VAL A 140 52.95 -72.47 -18.36
CA VAL A 140 53.49 -72.90 -17.06
C VAL A 140 54.90 -72.37 -16.79
N GLN A 141 55.63 -72.05 -17.84
CA GLN A 141 56.97 -71.41 -17.79
C GLN A 141 56.91 -69.92 -17.54
N GLY A 142 55.70 -69.26 -17.59
CA GLY A 142 55.49 -67.83 -17.40
C GLY A 142 55.58 -66.98 -18.67
N GLU A 143 55.77 -67.63 -19.86
CA GLU A 143 55.81 -66.96 -21.15
C GLU A 143 54.39 -66.69 -21.66
N ASN A 144 54.24 -65.68 -22.49
CA ASN A 144 52.95 -65.31 -23.06
C ASN A 144 52.58 -66.21 -24.25
N ALA A 145 51.96 -67.35 -23.94
CA ALA A 145 51.62 -68.43 -24.90
C ALA A 145 50.43 -68.09 -25.81
N GLY A 146 49.61 -67.13 -25.41
CA GLY A 146 48.41 -66.79 -26.17
C GLY A 146 47.80 -65.41 -25.75
N VAL A 147 46.69 -65.05 -26.34
CA VAL A 147 45.94 -63.86 -26.10
C VAL A 147 44.44 -64.16 -25.99
N VAL A 148 43.81 -63.65 -25.00
CA VAL A 148 42.33 -63.55 -24.93
C VAL A 148 41.94 -62.23 -25.44
N LEU A 149 41.18 -62.14 -26.54
CA LEU A 149 40.59 -60.95 -27.08
C LEU A 149 39.08 -60.99 -26.81
N VAL A 150 38.60 -60.04 -26.08
CA VAL A 150 37.20 -59.85 -25.75
C VAL A 150 36.66 -58.64 -26.53
N ASN A 151 35.64 -58.90 -27.34
CA ASN A 151 34.99 -57.92 -28.21
C ASN A 151 33.58 -57.68 -27.70
N GLY A 152 33.31 -56.45 -27.26
CA GLY A 152 31.99 -56.08 -26.72
C GLY A 152 31.28 -55.02 -27.59
N GLU A 153 30.02 -55.23 -27.87
CA GLU A 153 29.19 -54.32 -28.67
C GLU A 153 28.92 -53.03 -27.90
N MET A 154 29.23 -51.89 -28.53
CA MET A 154 28.99 -50.57 -27.93
C MET A 154 27.55 -50.09 -28.16
N ASP A 155 26.92 -50.45 -29.26
CA ASP A 155 25.57 -50.01 -29.64
C ASP A 155 24.51 -50.41 -28.61
N TYR A 156 24.64 -51.58 -28.01
CA TYR A 156 23.74 -52.06 -26.97
C TYR A 156 23.77 -51.14 -25.71
N ARG A 157 24.97 -50.71 -25.33
CA ARG A 157 25.17 -49.80 -24.20
C ARG A 157 24.74 -48.36 -24.53
N GLU A 158 24.97 -47.91 -25.77
CA GLU A 158 24.53 -46.60 -26.22
C GLU A 158 23.02 -46.45 -26.28
N ARG A 159 22.27 -47.48 -26.72
CA ARG A 159 20.80 -47.51 -26.69
C ARG A 159 20.26 -47.38 -25.27
N SER A 160 20.86 -48.04 -24.31
CA SER A 160 20.50 -47.91 -22.89
C SER A 160 20.74 -46.49 -22.38
N ILE A 161 21.86 -45.85 -22.75
CA ILE A 161 22.15 -44.44 -22.42
C ILE A 161 21.09 -43.50 -23.01
N GLY A 162 20.65 -43.76 -24.26
CA GLY A 162 19.61 -42.95 -24.93
C GLY A 162 18.27 -42.94 -24.18
N GLN A 163 17.86 -44.10 -23.61
CA GLN A 163 16.65 -44.16 -22.78
C GLN A 163 16.77 -43.31 -21.51
N TYR A 164 17.87 -43.34 -20.81
CA TYR A 164 18.12 -42.51 -19.65
C TYR A 164 18.15 -41.02 -19.99
N GLN A 165 18.68 -40.63 -21.17
CA GLN A 165 18.67 -39.25 -21.67
C GLN A 165 17.23 -38.73 -21.88
N ASN A 166 16.34 -39.58 -22.44
CA ASN A 166 14.94 -39.22 -22.63
C ASN A 166 14.20 -39.02 -21.28
N TYR A 167 14.41 -39.89 -20.29
CA TYR A 167 13.84 -39.69 -18.95
C TYR A 167 14.37 -38.44 -18.28
N MET A 168 15.65 -38.15 -18.43
CA MET A 168 16.24 -36.90 -17.94
C MET A 168 15.65 -35.67 -18.61
N ALA A 169 15.52 -35.66 -19.94
CA ALA A 169 14.93 -34.57 -20.68
C ALA A 169 13.49 -34.34 -20.22
N LEU A 170 12.71 -35.38 -20.05
CA LEU A 170 11.34 -35.31 -19.53
C LEU A 170 11.30 -34.75 -18.12
N SER A 171 12.19 -35.19 -17.22
CA SER A 171 12.24 -34.66 -15.84
C SER A 171 12.59 -33.16 -15.78
N VAL A 172 13.51 -32.71 -16.62
CA VAL A 172 13.88 -31.30 -16.75
C VAL A 172 12.68 -30.45 -17.25
N ILE A 173 11.94 -30.95 -18.25
CA ILE A 173 10.73 -30.25 -18.75
C ILE A 173 9.70 -30.15 -17.65
N ILE A 174 9.42 -31.20 -16.91
CA ILE A 174 8.46 -31.21 -15.80
C ILE A 174 8.91 -30.19 -14.73
N ALA A 175 10.18 -30.24 -14.33
CA ALA A 175 10.72 -29.30 -13.34
C ALA A 175 10.59 -27.83 -13.80
N LEU A 176 10.83 -27.58 -15.09
CA LEU A 176 10.66 -26.25 -15.67
C LEU A 176 9.21 -25.75 -15.61
N VAL A 177 8.26 -26.61 -15.99
CA VAL A 177 6.81 -26.28 -15.94
C VAL A 177 6.39 -25.99 -14.52
N VAL A 178 6.83 -26.80 -13.54
CA VAL A 178 6.54 -26.56 -12.12
C VAL A 178 7.15 -25.24 -11.66
N ALA A 179 8.42 -24.97 -11.98
CA ALA A 179 9.08 -23.72 -11.60
C ALA A 179 8.40 -22.48 -12.19
N LEU A 180 7.96 -22.56 -13.46
CA LEU A 180 7.22 -21.48 -14.11
C LEU A 180 5.85 -21.24 -13.45
N SER A 181 5.15 -22.32 -13.14
CA SER A 181 3.84 -22.26 -12.48
C SER A 181 3.95 -21.64 -11.09
N VAL A 182 4.93 -22.07 -10.29
CA VAL A 182 5.23 -21.52 -8.97
C VAL A 182 5.63 -20.04 -9.07
N SER A 183 6.50 -19.68 -10.01
CA SER A 183 6.90 -18.28 -10.24
C SER A 183 5.72 -17.41 -10.63
N ALA A 184 4.86 -17.86 -11.52
CA ALA A 184 3.65 -17.14 -11.92
C ALA A 184 2.66 -16.97 -10.76
N PHE A 185 2.51 -18.02 -9.94
CA PHE A 185 1.71 -17.98 -8.73
C PHE A 185 2.21 -16.91 -7.75
N PHE A 186 3.49 -16.94 -7.37
CA PHE A 186 4.06 -15.96 -6.45
C PHE A 186 4.05 -14.53 -7.02
N SER A 187 4.28 -14.38 -8.32
CA SER A 187 4.20 -13.07 -8.97
C SER A 187 2.81 -12.45 -8.83
N ARG A 188 1.75 -13.23 -9.05
CA ARG A 188 0.37 -12.76 -8.89
C ARG A 188 -0.02 -12.56 -7.43
N GLN A 189 0.47 -13.44 -6.55
CA GLN A 189 0.07 -13.50 -5.15
C GLN A 189 0.78 -12.45 -4.28
N LEU A 190 2.03 -12.12 -4.56
CA LEU A 190 2.85 -11.23 -3.75
C LEU A 190 3.28 -9.97 -4.50
N VAL A 191 3.87 -10.13 -5.69
CA VAL A 191 4.52 -9.00 -6.36
C VAL A 191 3.51 -7.97 -6.88
N ARG A 192 2.44 -8.40 -7.54
CA ARG A 192 1.43 -7.49 -8.10
C ARG A 192 0.72 -6.64 -7.04
N PRO A 193 0.23 -7.20 -5.91
CA PRO A 193 -0.35 -6.41 -4.84
C PRO A 193 0.61 -5.36 -4.26
N ILE A 194 1.88 -5.73 -4.03
CA ILE A 194 2.89 -4.80 -3.52
C ILE A 194 3.12 -3.63 -4.50
N ILE A 195 3.21 -3.93 -5.81
CA ILE A 195 3.35 -2.88 -6.83
C ILE A 195 2.13 -1.96 -6.81
N ARG A 196 0.91 -2.51 -6.68
CA ARG A 196 -0.32 -1.72 -6.63
C ARG A 196 -0.36 -0.80 -5.40
N ILE A 197 -0.02 -1.32 -4.22
CA ILE A 197 0.08 -0.50 -3.00
C ILE A 197 1.12 0.61 -3.17
N LYS A 198 2.30 0.30 -3.75
CA LYS A 198 3.32 1.30 -4.07
C LYS A 198 2.79 2.40 -5.00
N GLU A 199 2.06 2.05 -6.06
CA GLU A 199 1.47 3.01 -7.00
C GLU A 199 0.51 3.96 -6.27
N ILE A 200 -0.40 3.41 -5.45
CA ILE A 200 -1.32 4.23 -4.64
C ILE A 200 -0.56 5.14 -3.67
N ALA A 201 0.47 4.64 -2.99
CA ALA A 201 1.30 5.46 -2.12
C ALA A 201 1.98 6.63 -2.88
N LEU A 202 2.39 6.42 -4.13
CA LEU A 202 2.96 7.49 -4.98
C LEU A 202 1.89 8.50 -5.42
N HIS A 203 0.67 8.06 -5.73
CA HIS A 203 -0.45 8.97 -6.03
C HIS A 203 -0.80 9.83 -4.81
N ILE A 204 -0.88 9.22 -3.62
CA ILE A 204 -1.09 9.95 -2.36
C ILE A 204 0.01 11.00 -2.14
N ALA A 205 1.28 10.63 -2.35
CA ALA A 205 2.40 11.56 -2.24
C ALA A 205 2.37 12.71 -3.27
N ALA A 206 1.72 12.51 -4.41
CA ALA A 206 1.48 13.53 -5.43
C ALA A 206 0.25 14.41 -5.16
N GLY A 207 -0.50 14.15 -4.08
CA GLY A 207 -1.72 14.90 -3.74
C GLY A 207 -3.01 14.31 -4.34
N GLU A 208 -2.94 13.13 -4.95
CA GLU A 208 -4.10 12.45 -5.55
C GLU A 208 -4.69 11.45 -4.54
N TYR A 209 -5.49 11.95 -3.59
CA TYR A 209 -5.95 11.15 -2.44
C TYR A 209 -7.11 10.20 -2.74
N ALA A 210 -7.91 10.44 -3.79
CA ALA A 210 -9.15 9.70 -4.05
C ALA A 210 -8.97 8.28 -4.62
N GLN A 211 -7.76 7.70 -4.54
CA GLN A 211 -7.45 6.39 -5.10
C GLN A 211 -7.45 5.29 -4.04
N GLN A 212 -8.03 4.13 -4.39
CA GLN A 212 -8.07 2.95 -3.52
C GLN A 212 -7.27 1.79 -4.12
N THR A 213 -6.72 0.94 -3.27
CA THR A 213 -5.94 -0.22 -3.68
C THR A 213 -6.81 -1.27 -4.38
N GLY A 214 -8.05 -1.44 -3.94
CA GLY A 214 -8.99 -2.45 -4.40
C GLY A 214 -8.57 -3.88 -4.07
N ILE A 215 -7.62 -4.07 -3.15
CA ILE A 215 -7.10 -5.37 -2.75
C ILE A 215 -7.93 -5.90 -1.58
N ARG A 216 -8.69 -6.98 -1.82
CA ARG A 216 -9.49 -7.64 -0.77
C ARG A 216 -8.86 -8.96 -0.38
N ARG A 217 -8.08 -8.98 0.70
CA ARG A 217 -7.38 -10.15 1.24
C ARG A 217 -7.50 -10.19 2.76
N LYS A 218 -7.26 -11.38 3.35
CA LYS A 218 -7.32 -11.59 4.81
C LYS A 218 -5.93 -11.80 5.44
N ASP A 219 -4.87 -11.53 4.70
CA ASP A 219 -3.48 -11.63 5.15
C ASP A 219 -2.86 -10.25 5.41
N GLU A 220 -1.57 -10.21 5.71
CA GLU A 220 -0.82 -9.00 6.04
C GLU A 220 -0.82 -7.98 4.89
N LEU A 221 -0.86 -8.45 3.63
CA LEU A 221 -0.99 -7.56 2.47
C LEU A 221 -2.38 -6.95 2.36
N GLY A 222 -3.42 -7.70 2.76
CA GLY A 222 -4.78 -7.18 2.89
C GLY A 222 -4.87 -6.10 3.95
N LEU A 223 -4.31 -6.35 5.15
CA LEU A 223 -4.27 -5.36 6.23
C LEU A 223 -3.50 -4.08 5.83
N LEU A 224 -2.39 -4.23 5.11
CA LEU A 224 -1.64 -3.09 4.59
C LEU A 224 -2.45 -2.30 3.55
N ALA A 225 -3.15 -2.99 2.65
CA ALA A 225 -4.02 -2.38 1.65
C ALA A 225 -5.18 -1.61 2.30
N ASP A 226 -5.87 -2.23 3.27
CA ASP A 226 -6.95 -1.58 4.03
C ASP A 226 -6.45 -0.34 4.78
N SER A 227 -5.24 -0.42 5.38
CA SER A 227 -4.63 0.73 6.06
C SER A 227 -4.32 1.88 5.10
N MET A 228 -3.88 1.58 3.87
CA MET A 228 -3.66 2.59 2.82
C MET A 228 -4.99 3.21 2.36
N ASP A 229 -6.04 2.40 2.20
CA ASP A 229 -7.36 2.88 1.79
C ASP A 229 -7.96 3.79 2.87
N ILE A 230 -7.83 3.45 4.16
CA ILE A 230 -8.24 4.31 5.30
C ILE A 230 -7.42 5.61 5.32
N LEU A 231 -6.10 5.54 5.08
CA LEU A 231 -5.27 6.74 5.00
C LEU A 231 -5.71 7.66 3.86
N SER A 232 -5.98 7.09 2.69
CA SER A 232 -6.49 7.81 1.52
C SER A 232 -7.80 8.54 1.84
N GLU A 233 -8.77 7.86 2.46
CA GLU A 233 -10.06 8.44 2.88
C GLU A 233 -9.86 9.61 3.85
N LYS A 234 -9.05 9.43 4.90
CA LYS A 234 -8.76 10.51 5.85
C LYS A 234 -8.07 11.72 5.22
N LEU A 235 -7.23 11.51 4.21
CA LEU A 235 -6.58 12.60 3.49
C LEU A 235 -7.56 13.35 2.58
N VAL A 236 -8.52 12.66 1.95
CA VAL A 236 -9.62 13.29 1.21
C VAL A 236 -10.43 14.20 2.15
N ASP A 237 -10.86 13.67 3.30
CA ASP A 237 -11.64 14.42 4.28
C ASP A 237 -10.86 15.67 4.78
N ALA A 238 -9.56 15.48 5.07
CA ALA A 238 -8.71 16.58 5.53
C ALA A 238 -8.51 17.67 4.45
N GLU A 239 -8.37 17.28 3.19
CA GLU A 239 -8.23 18.22 2.08
C GLU A 239 -9.54 18.97 1.83
N GLU A 240 -10.69 18.30 1.83
CA GLU A 240 -12.00 18.92 1.71
C GLU A 240 -12.25 19.92 2.87
N PHE A 241 -11.89 19.52 4.09
CA PHE A 241 -11.97 20.42 5.25
C PHE A 241 -11.06 21.64 5.08
N ARG A 242 -9.83 21.46 4.58
CA ARG A 242 -8.88 22.54 4.32
C ARG A 242 -9.40 23.51 3.24
N GLU A 243 -9.94 22.97 2.13
CA GLU A 243 -10.52 23.78 1.06
C GLU A 243 -11.71 24.61 1.55
N ASN A 244 -12.59 23.98 2.34
CA ASN A 244 -13.73 24.66 2.96
C ASN A 244 -13.29 25.79 3.90
N LEU A 245 -12.25 25.57 4.70
CA LEU A 245 -11.66 26.60 5.57
C LEU A 245 -11.10 27.76 4.74
N GLU A 246 -10.36 27.47 3.68
CA GLU A 246 -9.79 28.51 2.81
C GLU A 246 -10.88 29.31 2.06
N GLN A 247 -11.93 28.61 1.62
CA GLN A 247 -13.07 29.29 0.97
C GLN A 247 -13.78 30.21 1.96
N ASN A 248 -14.11 29.69 3.14
CA ASN A 248 -14.73 30.49 4.22
C ASN A 248 -13.88 31.73 4.61
N ARG A 249 -12.56 31.57 4.58
CA ARG A 249 -11.64 32.70 4.84
C ARG A 249 -11.67 33.73 3.71
N ARG A 250 -11.66 33.28 2.45
CA ARG A 250 -11.75 34.18 1.29
C ARG A 250 -13.06 34.97 1.29
N ASP A 251 -14.17 34.27 1.51
CA ASP A 251 -15.50 34.88 1.56
C ASP A 251 -15.61 35.88 2.70
N PHE A 252 -15.02 35.57 3.85
CA PHE A 252 -14.95 36.50 4.97
C PHE A 252 -14.24 37.83 4.59
N PHE A 253 -13.02 37.74 4.03
CA PHE A 253 -12.28 38.95 3.64
C PHE A 253 -12.96 39.73 2.51
N SER A 254 -13.59 39.07 1.58
CA SER A 254 -14.36 39.67 0.52
C SER A 254 -15.53 40.47 1.09
N ASN A 255 -16.30 39.88 2.00
CA ASN A 255 -17.45 40.50 2.64
C ASN A 255 -17.04 41.68 3.53
N VAL A 256 -15.98 41.54 4.34
CA VAL A 256 -15.41 42.67 5.14
C VAL A 256 -15.04 43.82 4.24
N SER A 257 -14.35 43.54 3.12
CA SER A 257 -13.95 44.61 2.18
C SER A 257 -15.14 45.34 1.57
N HIS A 258 -16.20 44.59 1.27
CA HIS A 258 -17.42 45.14 0.71
C HIS A 258 -18.15 46.01 1.74
N GLU A 259 -18.34 45.51 2.97
CA GLU A 259 -19.03 46.19 4.06
C GLU A 259 -18.29 47.48 4.55
N LEU A 260 -16.96 47.54 4.38
CA LEU A 260 -16.17 48.74 4.65
C LEU A 260 -16.18 49.71 3.47
N ARG A 261 -16.19 49.26 2.23
CA ARG A 261 -16.14 50.11 1.04
C ARG A 261 -17.36 50.99 0.91
N THR A 262 -18.54 50.47 1.20
CA THR A 262 -19.82 51.16 1.08
C THR A 262 -19.86 52.43 1.94
N PRO A 263 -19.68 52.37 3.30
CA PRO A 263 -19.69 53.57 4.13
C PRO A 263 -18.55 54.52 3.81
N ILE A 264 -17.35 54.03 3.46
CA ILE A 264 -16.24 54.90 3.03
C ILE A 264 -16.61 55.71 1.81
N THR A 265 -17.26 55.12 0.80
CA THR A 265 -17.71 55.80 -0.41
C THR A 265 -18.76 56.86 -0.07
N VAL A 266 -19.69 56.57 0.83
CA VAL A 266 -20.72 57.48 1.29
C VAL A 266 -20.09 58.67 2.04
N VAL A 267 -19.21 58.43 3.01
CA VAL A 267 -18.47 59.45 3.76
C VAL A 267 -17.68 60.35 2.80
N LYS A 268 -16.94 59.72 1.85
CA LYS A 268 -16.16 60.44 0.86
C LYS A 268 -17.05 61.35 0.01
N GLY A 269 -18.19 60.84 -0.51
CA GLY A 269 -19.10 61.60 -1.33
C GLY A 269 -19.70 62.78 -0.61
N TYR A 270 -20.19 62.67 0.65
CA TYR A 270 -20.67 63.75 1.44
C TYR A 270 -19.58 64.77 1.78
N ALA A 271 -18.38 64.31 2.12
CA ALA A 271 -17.26 65.20 2.43
C ALA A 271 -16.82 66.02 1.20
N GLU A 272 -16.72 65.41 0.02
CA GLU A 272 -16.40 66.06 -1.25
C GLU A 272 -17.50 67.15 -1.60
N THR A 273 -18.77 66.73 -1.47
CA THR A 273 -19.89 67.66 -1.74
C THR A 273 -19.89 68.91 -0.82
N LEU A 274 -19.51 68.69 0.47
CA LEU A 274 -19.35 69.79 1.42
C LEU A 274 -18.12 70.66 1.11
N ALA A 275 -16.99 69.99 0.75
CA ALA A 275 -15.74 70.74 0.45
C ALA A 275 -15.82 71.58 -0.83
N ASP A 276 -16.53 71.09 -1.85
CA ASP A 276 -16.69 71.71 -3.14
C ASP A 276 -17.74 72.94 -3.08
N GLY A 277 -18.37 73.11 -1.91
CA GLY A 277 -19.30 74.18 -1.73
C GLY A 277 -20.65 74.01 -2.46
N TYR A 278 -21.03 72.84 -2.85
CA TYR A 278 -22.30 72.55 -3.53
C TYR A 278 -23.53 72.66 -2.61
N VAL A 279 -23.34 72.84 -1.28
CA VAL A 279 -24.40 72.87 -0.29
C VAL A 279 -24.35 74.20 0.46
N ASP A 280 -25.12 75.14 0.01
CA ASP A 280 -25.21 76.48 0.64
C ASP A 280 -26.19 76.53 1.81
N ASN A 281 -27.09 75.58 1.95
CA ASN A 281 -28.09 75.56 3.01
C ASN A 281 -27.50 74.89 4.31
N PRO A 282 -27.42 75.70 5.42
CA PRO A 282 -26.87 75.20 6.69
C PRO A 282 -27.57 73.97 7.25
N ALA A 283 -28.88 73.88 7.05
CA ALA A 283 -29.63 72.70 7.49
C ALA A 283 -29.24 71.45 6.72
N LYS A 284 -28.94 71.50 5.40
CA LYS A 284 -28.42 70.43 4.61
C LYS A 284 -26.95 70.06 4.94
N GLN A 285 -26.13 71.06 5.24
CA GLN A 285 -24.76 70.84 5.72
C GLN A 285 -24.77 70.04 7.01
N GLN A 286 -25.64 70.39 7.96
CA GLN A 286 -25.81 69.67 9.22
C GLN A 286 -26.30 68.25 8.99
N GLU A 287 -27.23 68.03 8.06
CA GLU A 287 -27.67 66.69 7.68
C GLU A 287 -26.51 65.83 7.15
N TYR A 288 -25.62 66.40 6.30
CA TYR A 288 -24.49 65.73 5.73
C TYR A 288 -23.42 65.34 6.81
N TYR A 289 -23.16 66.29 7.75
CA TYR A 289 -22.31 66.03 8.90
C TYR A 289 -22.87 64.90 9.78
N GLU A 290 -24.17 64.87 10.01
CA GLU A 290 -24.81 63.78 10.78
C GLU A 290 -24.75 62.43 10.05
N ARG A 291 -24.90 62.40 8.73
CA ARG A 291 -24.73 61.21 7.90
C ARG A 291 -23.31 60.70 7.97
N ILE A 292 -22.29 61.57 7.79
CA ILE A 292 -20.87 61.18 7.94
C ILE A 292 -20.62 60.59 9.33
N ARG A 293 -21.10 61.27 10.39
CA ARG A 293 -20.94 60.78 11.76
C ARG A 293 -21.58 59.42 11.99
N LYS A 294 -22.76 59.19 11.42
CA LYS A 294 -23.46 57.90 11.49
C LYS A 294 -22.70 56.78 10.79
N GLU A 295 -22.19 57.04 9.60
CA GLU A 295 -21.39 56.06 8.85
C GLU A 295 -20.06 55.74 9.56
N CYS A 296 -19.36 56.75 10.10
CA CYS A 296 -18.16 56.55 10.91
C CYS A 296 -18.43 55.66 12.15
N ALA A 297 -19.49 55.95 12.91
CA ALA A 297 -19.90 55.15 14.05
C ALA A 297 -20.30 53.70 13.64
N GLY A 298 -20.85 53.54 12.43
CA GLY A 298 -21.10 52.20 11.85
C GLY A 298 -19.82 51.41 11.57
N MET A 299 -18.82 52.07 10.98
CA MET A 299 -17.50 51.46 10.72
C MET A 299 -16.75 51.11 12.01
N GLU A 300 -16.79 51.98 13.04
CA GLU A 300 -16.19 51.70 14.34
C GLU A 300 -16.78 50.41 14.96
N ARG A 301 -18.11 50.27 14.91
CA ARG A 301 -18.77 49.05 15.39
C ARG A 301 -18.38 47.81 14.59
N LEU A 302 -18.32 47.91 13.26
CA LEU A 302 -17.90 46.80 12.39
C LEU A 302 -16.48 46.35 12.72
N VAL A 303 -15.54 47.28 12.91
CA VAL A 303 -14.16 46.98 13.29
C VAL A 303 -14.10 46.36 14.69
N ALA A 304 -14.87 46.86 15.66
CA ALA A 304 -14.94 46.29 16.98
C ALA A 304 -15.46 44.83 16.95
N ASP A 305 -16.54 44.58 16.20
CA ASP A 305 -17.09 43.22 16.02
C ASP A 305 -16.07 42.28 15.37
N LEU A 306 -15.32 42.74 14.36
CA LEU A 306 -14.27 41.97 13.71
C LEU A 306 -13.12 41.62 14.66
N LEU A 307 -12.68 42.58 15.49
CA LEU A 307 -11.63 42.36 16.49
C LEU A 307 -12.06 41.35 17.55
N ILE A 308 -13.30 41.42 18.00
CA ILE A 308 -13.86 40.47 18.95
C ILE A 308 -13.92 39.07 18.33
N LEU A 309 -14.44 38.99 17.12
CA LEU A 309 -14.50 37.72 16.38
C LEU A 309 -13.12 37.10 16.20
N SER A 310 -12.12 37.89 15.79
CA SER A 310 -10.74 37.46 15.62
C SER A 310 -10.14 36.95 16.94
N LYS A 311 -10.38 37.65 18.04
CA LYS A 311 -9.93 37.22 19.38
C LYS A 311 -10.60 35.91 19.83
N MET A 312 -11.91 35.78 19.63
CA MET A 312 -12.66 34.60 20.04
C MET A 312 -12.38 33.36 19.19
N GLN A 313 -11.93 33.52 17.96
CA GLN A 313 -11.50 32.42 17.10
C GLN A 313 -10.10 31.89 17.47
N ASN A 314 -9.33 32.66 18.26
CA ASN A 314 -8.07 32.19 18.76
C ASN A 314 -8.31 31.17 19.92
N PRO A 315 -7.84 29.90 19.81
CA PRO A 315 -7.94 28.93 20.89
C PRO A 315 -7.26 29.38 22.20
N ASP A 316 -6.18 30.15 22.09
CA ASP A 316 -5.38 30.64 23.20
C ASP A 316 -5.94 31.89 23.87
N PHE A 317 -7.12 32.40 23.41
CA PHE A 317 -7.75 33.53 24.04
C PHE A 317 -8.31 33.16 25.40
N GLU A 318 -7.71 33.67 26.47
CA GLU A 318 -8.17 33.51 27.86
C GLU A 318 -9.39 34.38 28.12
N MET A 319 -10.46 33.76 28.61
CA MET A 319 -11.66 34.44 29.13
C MET A 319 -11.52 34.64 30.63
N ASN A 320 -11.93 35.78 31.12
CA ASN A 320 -11.99 36.04 32.56
C ASN A 320 -13.29 35.47 33.14
N LEU A 321 -13.29 34.15 33.40
CA LEU A 321 -14.48 33.48 33.93
C LEU A 321 -14.61 33.76 35.43
N GLU A 322 -15.78 34.28 35.81
CA GLU A 322 -16.18 34.54 37.20
C GLU A 322 -17.66 34.14 37.39
N VAL A 323 -18.04 33.94 38.62
CA VAL A 323 -19.44 33.66 38.96
C VAL A 323 -20.24 34.94 38.87
N LEU A 324 -21.15 35.02 37.91
CA LEU A 324 -21.98 36.19 37.66
C LEU A 324 -23.48 35.89 37.79
N ASN A 325 -24.20 36.93 38.30
CA ASN A 325 -25.66 36.91 38.29
C ASN A 325 -26.16 37.47 36.97
N VAL A 326 -26.75 36.63 36.11
CA VAL A 326 -27.25 36.97 34.79
C VAL A 326 -28.34 38.06 34.86
N ILE A 327 -29.17 38.06 35.92
CA ILE A 327 -30.19 39.07 36.13
C ILE A 327 -29.56 40.47 36.34
N ALA A 328 -28.49 40.55 37.14
CA ALA A 328 -27.78 41.81 37.37
C ALA A 328 -27.14 42.33 36.08
N VAL A 329 -26.53 41.46 35.26
CA VAL A 329 -25.99 41.85 33.94
C VAL A 329 -27.09 42.32 33.02
N MET A 330 -28.26 41.67 32.96
CA MET A 330 -29.38 42.06 32.14
C MET A 330 -29.94 43.41 32.58
N GLN A 331 -30.06 43.66 33.88
CA GLN A 331 -30.51 44.98 34.43
C GLN A 331 -29.53 46.10 34.06
N ASP A 332 -28.23 45.85 34.02
CA ASP A 332 -27.24 46.80 33.55
C ASP A 332 -27.38 47.13 32.07
N VAL A 333 -27.61 46.11 31.24
CA VAL A 333 -27.90 46.26 29.79
C VAL A 333 -29.19 47.08 29.60
N MET A 334 -30.27 46.79 30.30
CA MET A 334 -31.51 47.52 30.22
C MET A 334 -31.34 48.99 30.59
N ARG A 335 -30.56 49.31 31.63
CA ARG A 335 -30.20 50.70 31.99
C ARG A 335 -29.47 51.39 30.84
N SER A 336 -28.53 50.72 30.22
CA SER A 336 -27.72 51.26 29.10
C SER A 336 -28.60 51.55 27.86
N MET A 337 -29.64 50.75 27.64
CA MET A 337 -30.54 50.82 26.48
C MET A 337 -31.74 51.77 26.66
N ARG A 338 -31.92 52.32 27.85
CA ARG A 338 -33.10 53.11 28.24
C ARG A 338 -33.38 54.28 27.27
N VAL A 339 -32.36 54.98 26.85
CA VAL A 339 -32.52 56.13 25.93
C VAL A 339 -33.00 55.65 24.56
N MET A 340 -32.41 54.58 24.03
CA MET A 340 -32.77 54.01 22.73
C MET A 340 -34.22 53.46 22.73
N CYS A 341 -34.66 52.87 23.82
CA CYS A 341 -36.04 52.41 24.01
C CYS A 341 -36.99 53.61 24.06
N ALA A 342 -36.65 54.66 24.80
CA ALA A 342 -37.48 55.87 24.90
C ALA A 342 -37.67 56.55 23.57
N ASP A 343 -36.64 56.70 22.75
CA ASP A 343 -36.67 57.30 21.41
C ASP A 343 -37.67 56.58 20.46
N ARG A 344 -37.88 55.26 20.67
CA ARG A 344 -38.79 54.44 19.88
C ARG A 344 -40.09 54.06 20.63
N LYS A 345 -40.32 54.64 21.82
CA LYS A 345 -41.47 54.37 22.70
C LYS A 345 -41.62 52.87 23.06
N ILE A 346 -40.53 52.11 23.09
CA ILE A 346 -40.49 50.70 23.42
C ILE A 346 -40.35 50.57 24.93
N THR A 347 -41.13 49.68 25.55
CA THR A 347 -40.97 49.25 26.93
C THR A 347 -40.23 47.95 27.00
N ALA A 348 -39.49 47.73 28.06
CA ALA A 348 -38.79 46.44 28.27
C ALA A 348 -39.20 45.90 29.65
N ASP A 349 -39.70 44.68 29.67
CA ASP A 349 -40.09 43.97 30.88
C ASP A 349 -39.15 42.81 31.15
N LEU A 350 -38.64 42.70 32.39
CA LEU A 350 -37.77 41.63 32.85
C LEU A 350 -38.48 40.75 33.85
N GLN A 351 -38.76 39.52 33.46
CA GLN A 351 -39.41 38.50 34.25
C GLN A 351 -38.39 37.46 34.69
N TYR A 352 -38.33 37.09 35.96
CA TYR A 352 -37.51 36.04 36.50
C TYR A 352 -38.17 35.35 37.70
N ASN A 353 -37.90 34.06 37.85
CA ASN A 353 -38.53 33.24 38.90
C ASN A 353 -37.64 33.14 40.14
N ASP A 354 -36.34 33.40 40.03
CA ASP A 354 -35.37 33.28 41.09
C ASP A 354 -34.40 34.50 41.04
N GLU A 355 -34.18 35.15 42.18
CA GLU A 355 -33.32 36.32 42.28
C GLU A 355 -31.83 36.00 42.06
N CYS A 356 -31.45 34.71 42.09
CA CYS A 356 -30.09 34.27 41.99
C CYS A 356 -29.88 33.33 40.83
N SER A 357 -29.70 33.86 39.61
CA SER A 357 -29.42 33.12 38.37
C SER A 357 -27.92 33.19 38.06
N LEU A 358 -27.13 32.30 38.67
CA LEU A 358 -25.67 32.28 38.58
C LEU A 358 -25.18 31.38 37.42
N ILE A 359 -24.21 31.94 36.68
CA ILE A 359 -23.41 31.19 35.69
C ILE A 359 -21.92 31.48 35.91
N GLU A 360 -21.05 30.63 35.45
CA GLU A 360 -19.63 30.90 35.29
C GLU A 360 -19.41 31.55 33.90
N GLY A 361 -18.91 32.80 33.88
CA GLY A 361 -18.79 33.52 32.62
C GLY A 361 -17.95 34.79 32.72
N ASP A 362 -17.61 35.33 31.57
CA ASP A 362 -16.94 36.61 31.42
C ASP A 362 -18.00 37.75 31.37
N TYR A 363 -17.97 38.63 32.38
CA TYR A 363 -18.96 39.72 32.53
C TYR A 363 -19.07 40.59 31.26
N ASP A 364 -17.93 41.00 30.71
CA ASP A 364 -17.93 41.91 29.57
C ASP A 364 -18.53 41.23 28.33
N ARG A 365 -18.28 39.92 28.17
CA ARG A 365 -18.80 39.14 27.04
C ARG A 365 -20.29 38.84 27.21
N ILE A 366 -20.72 38.42 28.38
CA ILE A 366 -22.17 38.20 28.63
C ILE A 366 -22.95 39.53 28.50
N ARG A 367 -22.42 40.61 29.01
CA ARG A 367 -23.00 41.94 28.83
C ARG A 367 -23.08 42.33 27.35
N GLN A 368 -22.02 42.06 26.57
CA GLN A 368 -21.99 42.28 25.13
C GLN A 368 -23.03 41.45 24.38
N LEU A 369 -23.16 40.18 24.72
CA LEU A 369 -24.19 39.29 24.17
C LEU A 369 -25.59 39.87 24.32
N PHE A 370 -25.94 40.27 25.55
CA PHE A 370 -27.24 40.82 25.82
C PHE A 370 -27.47 42.20 25.15
N LEU A 371 -26.42 43.01 25.05
CA LEU A 371 -26.49 44.28 24.28
C LEU A 371 -26.78 44.03 22.81
N ILE A 372 -26.13 43.05 22.18
CA ILE A 372 -26.36 42.69 20.76
C ILE A 372 -27.79 42.25 20.55
N LEU A 373 -28.32 41.37 21.38
CA LEU A 373 -29.68 40.85 21.26
C LEU A 373 -30.70 41.96 21.53
N PHE A 374 -30.49 42.74 22.58
CA PHE A 374 -31.38 43.83 22.95
C PHE A 374 -31.42 44.95 21.88
N GLN A 375 -30.24 45.31 21.30
CA GLN A 375 -30.16 46.24 20.18
C GLN A 375 -30.90 45.71 18.95
N ASN A 376 -30.80 44.43 18.67
CA ASN A 376 -31.57 43.82 17.59
C ASN A 376 -33.07 43.88 17.88
N ALA A 377 -33.51 43.52 19.08
CA ALA A 377 -34.92 43.61 19.48
C ALA A 377 -35.46 45.04 19.31
N VAL A 378 -34.76 46.06 19.88
CA VAL A 378 -35.17 47.47 19.72
C VAL A 378 -35.18 47.92 18.28
N LYS A 379 -34.24 47.48 17.47
CA LYS A 379 -34.09 47.87 16.05
C LYS A 379 -35.22 47.31 15.18
N TYR A 380 -35.64 46.08 15.43
CA TYR A 380 -36.61 45.38 14.59
C TYR A 380 -38.03 45.39 15.14
N ALA A 381 -38.22 45.61 16.43
CA ALA A 381 -39.55 45.78 17.03
C ALA A 381 -40.32 46.95 16.40
N ASP A 382 -41.63 46.88 16.38
CA ASP A 382 -42.51 47.97 16.00
C ASP A 382 -42.51 49.08 17.10
N GLU A 383 -42.74 50.35 16.73
CA GLU A 383 -42.82 51.45 17.71
C GLU A 383 -43.96 51.25 18.70
N GLY A 384 -43.71 51.55 19.97
CA GLY A 384 -44.71 51.46 21.02
C GLY A 384 -45.03 50.07 21.50
N THR A 385 -44.18 49.11 21.18
CA THR A 385 -44.35 47.73 21.62
C THR A 385 -43.51 47.40 22.87
N GLU A 386 -43.65 46.20 23.38
CA GLU A 386 -42.96 45.69 24.56
C GLU A 386 -41.94 44.62 24.16
N ILE A 387 -40.70 44.70 24.69
CA ILE A 387 -39.71 43.64 24.64
C ILE A 387 -39.78 42.88 25.96
N THR A 388 -40.12 41.61 25.93
CA THR A 388 -40.21 40.75 27.11
C THR A 388 -38.97 39.87 27.23
N ILE A 389 -38.29 39.99 28.37
CA ILE A 389 -37.10 39.16 28.69
C ILE A 389 -37.48 38.26 29.83
N ARG A 390 -37.31 36.94 29.64
CA ARG A 390 -37.56 35.93 30.68
C ARG A 390 -36.29 35.19 31.03
N ILE A 391 -36.00 35.07 32.32
CA ILE A 391 -34.88 34.32 32.85
C ILE A 391 -35.45 33.30 33.85
N HIS A 392 -35.23 32.03 33.55
CA HIS A 392 -35.71 30.97 34.43
C HIS A 392 -34.76 29.74 34.38
N ARG A 393 -34.79 28.96 35.43
CA ARG A 393 -34.08 27.68 35.50
C ARG A 393 -34.99 26.56 35.03
N ALA A 394 -34.46 25.66 34.21
CA ALA A 394 -35.10 24.43 33.78
C ALA A 394 -34.04 23.34 33.57
N ASP A 395 -34.25 22.21 34.15
CA ASP A 395 -33.42 20.98 33.98
C ASP A 395 -31.90 21.19 34.23
N GLY A 396 -31.53 21.94 35.27
CA GLY A 396 -30.13 22.24 35.60
C GLY A 396 -29.43 23.21 34.64
N LYS A 397 -30.21 24.01 33.88
CA LYS A 397 -29.73 25.00 32.96
C LYS A 397 -30.43 26.31 33.17
N LEU A 398 -29.74 27.41 32.87
CA LEU A 398 -30.31 28.73 32.86
C LEU A 398 -30.79 29.04 31.46
N LEU A 399 -32.09 29.28 31.28
CA LEU A 399 -32.69 29.68 30.03
C LEU A 399 -33.02 31.19 30.08
N VAL A 400 -32.48 31.93 29.10
CA VAL A 400 -32.80 33.32 28.85
C VAL A 400 -33.53 33.41 27.52
N SER A 401 -34.73 34.01 27.51
CA SER A 401 -35.46 34.33 26.30
C SER A 401 -35.69 35.81 26.17
N MET A 402 -35.57 36.35 24.94
CA MET A 402 -35.84 37.72 24.62
C MET A 402 -36.81 37.76 23.44
N GLU A 403 -38.04 38.22 23.70
CA GLU A 403 -39.15 38.25 22.76
C GLU A 403 -39.42 39.71 22.34
N ASP A 404 -39.48 39.97 21.05
CA ASP A 404 -39.91 41.21 20.47
C ASP A 404 -41.07 41.04 19.49
N THR A 405 -41.81 42.11 19.24
CA THR A 405 -42.87 42.17 18.26
C THR A 405 -42.40 42.99 17.07
N GLY A 406 -41.85 42.33 16.08
CA GLY A 406 -41.28 42.99 14.93
C GLY A 406 -41.42 42.17 13.65
N ILE A 407 -40.45 42.30 12.77
CA ILE A 407 -40.45 41.59 11.50
C ILE A 407 -40.15 40.11 11.76
N ALA A 408 -41.05 39.22 11.33
CA ALA A 408 -40.88 37.79 11.49
C ALA A 408 -39.72 37.27 10.66
N ILE A 409 -38.97 36.29 11.21
CA ILE A 409 -37.89 35.60 10.51
C ILE A 409 -38.47 34.30 9.91
N PRO A 410 -38.35 34.09 8.57
CA PRO A 410 -38.78 32.83 7.95
C PRO A 410 -38.09 31.63 8.58
N LYS A 411 -38.82 30.51 8.72
CA LYS A 411 -38.32 29.32 9.39
C LYS A 411 -37.04 28.76 8.73
N GLU A 412 -36.96 28.86 7.41
CA GLU A 412 -35.81 28.43 6.61
C GLU A 412 -34.54 29.25 6.89
N GLU A 413 -34.69 30.44 7.52
CA GLU A 413 -33.60 31.36 7.80
C GLU A 413 -33.12 31.31 9.27
N TRP A 414 -33.78 30.55 10.16
CA TRP A 414 -33.46 30.54 11.60
C TRP A 414 -32.02 30.10 11.92
N GLU A 415 -31.46 29.18 11.17
CA GLU A 415 -30.08 28.77 11.33
C GLU A 415 -29.12 29.79 10.72
N ASN A 416 -29.53 30.36 9.60
CA ASN A 416 -28.70 31.27 8.81
C ASN A 416 -28.51 32.67 9.45
N VAL A 417 -29.43 33.12 10.32
CA VAL A 417 -29.34 34.46 10.95
C VAL A 417 -28.11 34.59 11.87
N PHE A 418 -27.50 33.51 12.27
CA PHE A 418 -26.25 33.45 13.03
C PHE A 418 -24.98 33.32 12.16
N GLU A 419 -25.14 33.25 10.83
CA GLU A 419 -24.01 33.17 9.90
C GLU A 419 -23.41 34.57 9.62
N LYS A 420 -22.15 34.59 9.18
CA LYS A 420 -21.39 35.83 8.92
C LYS A 420 -22.05 36.68 7.83
N PHE A 421 -22.27 37.95 8.14
CA PHE A 421 -22.84 38.93 7.19
C PHE A 421 -24.23 38.57 6.68
N TYR A 422 -24.88 37.59 7.30
CA TYR A 422 -26.24 37.21 6.92
C TYR A 422 -27.25 38.29 7.36
N ARG A 423 -28.20 38.57 6.49
CA ARG A 423 -29.32 39.48 6.72
C ARG A 423 -30.57 38.84 6.17
N ALA A 424 -31.57 38.67 7.01
CA ALA A 424 -32.81 38.06 6.58
C ALA A 424 -33.49 38.83 5.44
N SER A 425 -34.09 38.08 4.51
CA SER A 425 -34.66 38.63 3.25
C SER A 425 -35.74 39.68 3.46
N ASN A 426 -36.44 39.64 4.59
CA ASN A 426 -37.56 40.51 4.89
C ASN A 426 -37.18 41.89 5.51
N HIS A 427 -35.88 42.15 5.77
CA HIS A 427 -35.48 43.23 6.67
C HIS A 427 -35.29 44.62 6.00
N GLY A 428 -35.49 44.72 4.69
CA GLY A 428 -35.34 46.00 3.99
C GLY A 428 -33.96 46.66 4.22
N ASN A 429 -33.85 47.95 3.98
CA ASN A 429 -32.58 48.67 4.06
C ASN A 429 -32.20 49.14 5.50
N LYS A 430 -32.52 48.37 6.57
CA LYS A 430 -32.13 48.70 7.94
C LYS A 430 -30.65 48.48 8.20
N ASP A 431 -29.97 49.49 8.73
CA ASP A 431 -28.52 49.50 9.02
C ASP A 431 -28.06 48.30 9.90
N GLY A 432 -26.98 47.61 9.51
CA GLY A 432 -26.38 46.58 10.34
C GLY A 432 -25.34 45.75 9.58
N SER A 433 -24.24 45.38 10.22
CA SER A 433 -23.12 44.67 9.66
C SER A 433 -23.38 43.17 9.39
N GLY A 434 -24.44 42.59 9.94
CA GLY A 434 -24.67 41.12 9.90
C GLY A 434 -23.70 40.32 10.74
N LEU A 435 -22.86 40.95 11.57
CA LEU A 435 -21.89 40.28 12.44
C LEU A 435 -22.37 40.10 13.88
N GLY A 436 -23.30 40.94 14.35
CA GLY A 436 -23.72 40.95 15.75
C GLY A 436 -24.22 39.59 16.26
N LEU A 437 -25.17 38.96 15.54
CA LEU A 437 -25.70 37.62 15.92
C LEU A 437 -24.65 36.52 15.87
N MET A 438 -23.70 36.62 14.95
CA MET A 438 -22.57 35.71 14.92
C MET A 438 -21.66 35.90 16.13
N VAL A 439 -21.35 37.12 16.53
CA VAL A 439 -20.61 37.41 17.77
C VAL A 439 -21.38 36.85 18.97
N ALA A 440 -22.70 37.04 19.03
CA ALA A 440 -23.55 36.45 20.06
C ALA A 440 -23.44 34.94 20.12
N LYS A 441 -23.51 34.23 18.97
CA LYS A 441 -23.33 32.78 18.87
C LYS A 441 -21.95 32.35 19.40
N HIS A 442 -20.88 33.06 19.06
CA HIS A 442 -19.53 32.75 19.55
C HIS A 442 -19.37 32.98 21.05
N ILE A 443 -19.94 34.08 21.59
CA ILE A 443 -19.94 34.32 23.05
C ILE A 443 -20.63 33.17 23.76
N VAL A 444 -21.80 32.78 23.34
CA VAL A 444 -22.58 31.69 23.94
C VAL A 444 -21.82 30.36 23.86
N ALA A 445 -21.25 30.03 22.70
CA ALA A 445 -20.48 28.82 22.52
C ALA A 445 -19.23 28.76 23.43
N ARG A 446 -18.53 29.87 23.62
CA ARG A 446 -17.38 29.98 24.54
C ARG A 446 -17.76 29.84 26.03
N HIS A 447 -19.06 30.04 26.34
CA HIS A 447 -19.64 29.83 27.66
C HIS A 447 -20.38 28.47 27.74
N PHE A 448 -20.06 27.53 26.84
CA PHE A 448 -20.68 26.19 26.79
C PHE A 448 -22.20 26.16 26.65
N GLY A 449 -22.77 27.29 26.19
CA GLY A 449 -24.21 27.47 25.99
C GLY A 449 -24.69 27.16 24.57
N LYS A 450 -26.01 27.35 24.37
CA LYS A 450 -26.66 27.28 23.05
C LYS A 450 -27.49 28.52 22.81
N ILE A 451 -27.56 28.97 21.56
CA ILE A 451 -28.42 30.08 21.13
C ILE A 451 -29.24 29.62 19.93
N TRP A 452 -30.52 29.99 19.90
CA TRP A 452 -31.40 29.74 18.77
C TRP A 452 -32.48 30.82 18.70
N VAL A 453 -33.24 30.85 17.62
CA VAL A 453 -34.36 31.76 17.41
C VAL A 453 -35.59 31.00 16.98
N THR A 454 -36.74 31.49 17.39
CA THR A 454 -38.03 31.10 16.82
C THR A 454 -38.80 32.37 16.46
N SER A 455 -39.56 32.33 15.39
CA SER A 455 -40.43 33.43 15.01
C SER A 455 -41.75 32.90 14.52
N ASP A 456 -42.85 33.48 14.92
CA ASP A 456 -44.18 33.07 14.50
C ASP A 456 -44.75 34.02 13.41
N GLU A 457 -45.81 33.57 12.74
CA GLU A 457 -46.49 34.37 11.70
C GLU A 457 -47.20 35.62 12.26
N VAL A 458 -47.35 35.71 13.59
CA VAL A 458 -48.02 36.84 14.32
C VAL A 458 -47.00 37.93 14.68
N LYS A 459 -45.82 37.97 14.02
CA LYS A 459 -44.79 38.97 14.25
C LYS A 459 -44.08 38.93 15.62
N LYS A 460 -43.98 37.73 16.24
CA LYS A 460 -43.15 37.56 17.43
C LYS A 460 -41.87 36.84 17.12
N THR A 461 -40.75 37.51 17.38
CA THR A 461 -39.41 36.90 17.28
C THR A 461 -38.86 36.71 18.68
N CYS A 462 -38.43 35.50 19.00
CA CYS A 462 -37.85 35.15 20.29
C CYS A 462 -36.48 34.51 20.14
N PHE A 463 -35.48 35.18 20.70
CA PHE A 463 -34.13 34.60 20.84
C PHE A 463 -34.03 33.87 22.16
N TYR A 464 -33.51 32.66 22.13
CA TYR A 464 -33.28 31.82 23.30
C TYR A 464 -31.82 31.59 23.49
N ILE A 465 -31.37 31.62 24.77
CA ILE A 465 -30.02 31.31 25.17
C ILE A 465 -30.11 30.32 26.34
N GLU A 466 -29.33 29.26 26.25
CA GLU A 466 -29.17 28.25 27.30
C GLU A 466 -27.74 28.29 27.79
N PHE A 467 -27.55 28.47 29.09
CA PHE A 467 -26.26 28.32 29.75
C PHE A 467 -26.24 27.11 30.68
N PRO A 468 -25.12 26.43 30.85
CA PRO A 468 -24.96 25.45 31.94
C PRO A 468 -25.06 26.19 33.28
N GLU A 469 -25.66 25.55 34.27
CA GLU A 469 -25.73 26.04 35.62
C GLU A 469 -24.34 26.07 36.26
N CYS A 470 -24.07 27.04 37.11
CA CYS A 470 -22.85 27.08 37.91
C CYS A 470 -22.74 25.85 38.79
N SER A 471 -21.61 25.12 38.76
CA SER A 471 -21.38 23.98 39.64
C SER A 471 -21.33 24.43 41.13
N GLU A 472 -21.80 23.57 42.07
CA GLU A 472 -21.73 23.85 43.49
C GLU A 472 -20.30 24.11 44.00
N GLU A 473 -19.28 23.56 43.33
CA GLU A 473 -17.86 23.78 43.60
C GLU A 473 -17.40 25.24 43.34
N ALA A 474 -18.00 25.92 42.35
CA ALA A 474 -17.71 27.32 42.05
C ALA A 474 -18.38 28.31 43.03
N MET A 475 -19.32 27.85 43.84
CA MET A 475 -20.00 28.67 44.84
C MET A 475 -19.27 28.77 46.18
N ASN A 476 -18.23 27.96 46.42
CA ASN A 476 -17.42 27.99 47.64
C ASN A 476 -15.93 28.02 47.22
N PRO A 477 -15.33 29.25 47.07
CA PRO A 477 -13.90 29.40 46.83
C PRO A 477 -13.01 29.02 48.02
#